data_98c8f2eee0657e7a16653109cf516a11
#
_entry.id   98c8f2eee0657e7a16653109cf516a11
#
_cell.length_a   1.000
_cell.length_b   1.000
_cell.length_c   1.000
_cell.angle_alpha   90.00
_cell.angle_beta   90.00
_cell.angle_gamma   90.00
#
_symmetry.space_group_name_H-M   'P 1'
#
loop_
_entity.id
_entity.type
_entity.pdbx_description
1 polymer ?
#
loop_
_entity_poly.entity_id
_entity_poly.type
_entity_poly.pdbx_seq_one_letter_code
_entity_poly.pdbx_strand_id
1 'polypeptide(L)'
;MTGIVRAPDFDQPGLAWFNVDAPLTLAALRGKLVILDFWTFCCINCMHILPTLRRVEEAFSEEVVVIGVHSPKFTAERAAANVAAAIARYGIVHPVIHDPELRLWREYAVRAWPTLIFVSPDGRITGQHSGEPDPERLIDAVGKTLAQWRAEGVLRPGVLALAPIEAPARRLSFPGKIKPASGAAKRWVLADSGHHQIVLLDDDGGEVARYGAGAAGFVDGTADTARFDGPQGLIADEGAIYVADTGNHALRRIDRSDGSVTTLAGTGSRGMALGDGAPALGTALASPWDIECDGDRLYFANAGTHQLGVLDLATGTVARLAGSGAEAIVDGAAAEAALAQPSGLALTPDRARLYFVDSETSALRVLMLDGAARVETLIGSGLFDFGHVNGGLAEARLQHPLGVAWWNGRVAVADSYNAALRIVDPVAGTIGDLDDGYLCADQLCLPLAEPAGIAADGPHRLLVADTNNHRIVEYDTAARRSRTWAS
;
A
#
# COMPACT_ATOMS: atom_id res chain seq x y z
N MET A 1 17.89 14.98 -29.81
CA MET A 1 17.14 14.34 -30.92
C MET A 1 15.69 14.74 -30.77
N THR A 2 15.12 15.42 -31.74
CA THR A 2 13.69 15.74 -31.78
C THR A 2 12.93 14.40 -31.91
N GLY A 3 11.99 14.12 -31.00
CA GLY A 3 11.17 12.93 -31.07
C GLY A 3 10.47 12.80 -32.43
N ILE A 4 10.43 11.59 -32.97
CA ILE A 4 9.91 11.33 -34.33
C ILE A 4 8.39 11.17 -34.30
N VAL A 5 7.79 10.76 -33.17
CA VAL A 5 6.37 10.41 -33.02
C VAL A 5 5.64 11.53 -32.29
N ARG A 6 4.50 11.95 -32.85
CA ARG A 6 3.57 12.84 -32.14
C ARG A 6 2.93 12.07 -30.99
N ALA A 7 2.87 12.67 -29.82
CA ALA A 7 2.15 12.12 -28.70
C ALA A 7 0.64 12.09 -29.01
N PRO A 8 -0.09 10.98 -28.77
CA PRO A 8 -1.54 10.93 -28.79
C PRO A 8 -2.14 11.98 -27.86
N ASP A 9 -3.26 12.61 -28.24
CA ASP A 9 -3.96 13.56 -27.36
C ASP A 9 -4.91 12.83 -26.39
N PHE A 10 -5.52 13.53 -25.46
CA PHE A 10 -6.37 13.00 -24.38
C PHE A 10 -7.86 13.12 -24.71
N ASP A 11 -8.24 13.05 -25.98
CA ASP A 11 -9.61 13.26 -26.49
C ASP A 11 -10.43 11.97 -26.64
N GLN A 12 -9.92 10.82 -26.16
CA GLN A 12 -10.61 9.55 -26.22
C GLN A 12 -11.86 9.54 -25.34
N PRO A 13 -12.96 8.96 -25.82
CA PRO A 13 -14.18 8.86 -25.02
C PRO A 13 -14.00 7.93 -23.83
N GLY A 14 -14.64 8.28 -22.70
CA GLY A 14 -14.65 7.48 -21.46
C GLY A 14 -13.48 7.74 -20.52
N LEU A 15 -12.60 8.71 -20.82
CA LEU A 15 -11.62 9.22 -19.88
C LEU A 15 -12.29 10.13 -18.86
N ALA A 16 -11.91 10.00 -17.59
CA ALA A 16 -12.28 10.94 -16.53
C ALA A 16 -11.05 11.68 -16.04
N TRP A 17 -11.23 12.92 -15.60
CA TRP A 17 -10.16 13.77 -15.10
C TRP A 17 -10.37 14.12 -13.64
N PHE A 18 -9.26 14.19 -12.90
CA PHE A 18 -9.21 14.62 -11.50
C PHE A 18 -8.15 15.72 -11.35
N ASN A 19 -8.26 16.50 -10.29
CA ASN A 19 -7.38 17.59 -9.90
C ASN A 19 -7.33 18.76 -10.91
N VAL A 20 -8.29 18.83 -11.82
CA VAL A 20 -8.49 19.94 -12.76
C VAL A 20 -9.98 20.21 -12.96
N ASP A 21 -10.35 21.46 -13.24
CA ASP A 21 -11.75 21.84 -13.49
C ASP A 21 -12.26 21.38 -14.86
N ALA A 22 -11.37 21.18 -15.81
CA ALA A 22 -11.69 20.74 -17.17
C ALA A 22 -10.59 19.87 -17.77
N PRO A 23 -10.91 18.94 -18.69
CA PRO A 23 -9.93 18.14 -19.41
C PRO A 23 -8.86 18.99 -20.08
N LEU A 24 -7.60 18.57 -19.93
CA LEU A 24 -6.46 19.18 -20.60
C LEU A 24 -6.27 18.58 -22.01
N THR A 25 -5.58 19.32 -22.88
CA THR A 25 -5.14 18.84 -24.19
C THR A 25 -3.66 19.09 -24.38
N LEU A 26 -2.98 18.28 -25.17
CA LEU A 26 -1.57 18.54 -25.52
C LEU A 26 -1.40 19.88 -26.24
N ALA A 27 -2.42 20.36 -26.95
CA ALA A 27 -2.41 21.66 -27.57
C ALA A 27 -2.34 22.81 -26.57
N ALA A 28 -3.08 22.70 -25.46
CA ALA A 28 -3.04 23.69 -24.37
C ALA A 28 -1.72 23.65 -23.56
N LEU A 29 -1.01 22.51 -23.60
CA LEU A 29 0.26 22.31 -22.89
C LEU A 29 1.49 22.61 -23.76
N ARG A 30 1.33 23.17 -24.96
CA ARG A 30 2.46 23.57 -25.83
C ARG A 30 3.38 24.54 -25.14
N GLY A 31 4.68 24.30 -25.28
CA GLY A 31 5.72 25.08 -24.61
C GLY A 31 6.13 24.54 -23.25
N LYS A 32 5.60 23.39 -22.82
CA LYS A 32 5.98 22.70 -21.58
C LYS A 32 6.55 21.31 -21.85
N LEU A 33 7.39 20.82 -20.95
CA LEU A 33 7.64 19.39 -20.81
C LEU A 33 6.42 18.76 -20.13
N VAL A 34 5.79 17.80 -20.79
CA VAL A 34 4.74 16.99 -20.17
C VAL A 34 5.31 15.61 -19.81
N ILE A 35 5.18 15.21 -18.56
CA ILE A 35 5.54 13.90 -18.07
C ILE A 35 4.25 13.14 -17.80
N LEU A 36 3.99 12.08 -18.58
CA LEU A 36 2.86 11.19 -18.33
C LEU A 36 3.34 10.05 -17.45
N ASP A 37 2.75 9.93 -16.29
CA ASP A 37 2.98 8.83 -15.33
C ASP A 37 1.87 7.80 -15.48
N PHE A 38 2.15 6.69 -16.16
CA PHE A 38 1.24 5.54 -16.25
C PHE A 38 1.35 4.70 -14.99
N TRP A 39 0.33 4.78 -14.15
CA TRP A 39 0.31 4.20 -12.82
C TRP A 39 -0.97 3.43 -12.52
N THR A 40 -0.96 2.65 -11.43
CA THR A 40 -2.13 2.02 -10.84
C THR A 40 -1.97 2.02 -9.32
N PHE A 41 -3.07 2.16 -8.58
CA PHE A 41 -2.95 2.39 -7.13
C PHE A 41 -2.69 1.11 -6.31
N CYS A 42 -2.73 -0.09 -6.92
CA CYS A 42 -2.29 -1.33 -6.28
C CYS A 42 -0.76 -1.45 -6.20
N CYS A 43 -0.04 -0.85 -7.12
CA CYS A 43 1.38 -1.09 -7.37
C CYS A 43 2.27 -0.26 -6.43
N ILE A 44 3.00 -0.92 -5.54
CA ILE A 44 3.92 -0.25 -4.62
C ILE A 44 5.02 0.53 -5.35
N ASN A 45 5.50 0.03 -6.49
CA ASN A 45 6.51 0.71 -7.30
C ASN A 45 6.00 2.03 -7.88
N CYS A 46 4.70 2.12 -8.18
CA CYS A 46 4.06 3.38 -8.57
C CYS A 46 4.02 4.38 -7.43
N MET A 47 3.76 3.90 -6.21
CA MET A 47 3.78 4.77 -5.02
C MET A 47 5.17 5.30 -4.72
N HIS A 48 6.21 4.51 -4.97
CA HIS A 48 7.61 4.91 -4.75
C HIS A 48 8.08 6.08 -5.63
N ILE A 49 7.49 6.26 -6.82
CA ILE A 49 7.91 7.37 -7.70
C ILE A 49 7.20 8.69 -7.39
N LEU A 50 6.07 8.69 -6.66
CA LEU A 50 5.32 9.90 -6.35
C LEU A 50 6.14 10.99 -5.65
N PRO A 51 6.97 10.70 -4.62
CA PRO A 51 7.85 11.71 -4.03
C PRO A 51 8.84 12.31 -5.02
N THR A 52 9.35 11.49 -5.95
CA THR A 52 10.27 11.97 -6.99
C THR A 52 9.58 12.90 -7.98
N LEU A 53 8.36 12.54 -8.42
CA LEU A 53 7.56 13.39 -9.30
C LEU A 53 7.22 14.71 -8.62
N ARG A 54 6.85 14.70 -7.35
CA ARG A 54 6.61 15.93 -6.56
C ARG A 54 7.83 16.85 -6.55
N ARG A 55 9.04 16.31 -6.34
CA ARG A 55 10.28 17.09 -6.40
C ARG A 55 10.52 17.71 -7.79
N VAL A 56 10.19 16.98 -8.87
CA VAL A 56 10.27 17.52 -10.24
C VAL A 56 9.29 18.67 -10.43
N GLU A 57 8.04 18.53 -9.96
CA GLU A 57 7.01 19.58 -10.03
C GLU A 57 7.41 20.84 -9.23
N GLU A 58 7.94 20.65 -8.02
CA GLU A 58 8.41 21.75 -7.19
C GLU A 58 9.61 22.50 -7.80
N ALA A 59 10.56 21.74 -8.37
CA ALA A 59 11.76 22.33 -8.98
C ALA A 59 11.48 23.07 -10.30
N PHE A 60 10.45 22.66 -11.06
CA PHE A 60 10.20 23.12 -12.43
C PHE A 60 8.73 23.49 -12.69
N SER A 61 8.03 24.01 -11.70
CA SER A 61 6.56 24.22 -11.69
C SER A 61 6.01 25.04 -12.85
N GLU A 62 6.80 25.92 -13.45
CA GLU A 62 6.38 26.76 -14.59
C GLU A 62 6.64 26.09 -15.95
N GLU A 63 7.49 25.09 -16.03
CA GLU A 63 7.98 24.53 -17.30
C GLU A 63 7.62 23.04 -17.48
N VAL A 64 7.29 22.35 -16.38
CA VAL A 64 6.89 20.93 -16.35
C VAL A 64 5.44 20.79 -15.93
N VAL A 65 4.73 19.88 -16.56
CA VAL A 65 3.43 19.38 -16.12
C VAL A 65 3.51 17.87 -16.01
N VAL A 66 3.32 17.35 -14.81
CA VAL A 66 3.10 15.91 -14.58
C VAL A 66 1.62 15.62 -14.76
N ILE A 67 1.27 14.54 -15.46
CA ILE A 67 -0.10 14.02 -15.57
C ILE A 67 -0.06 12.54 -15.24
N GLY A 68 -0.72 12.16 -14.16
CA GLY A 68 -0.95 10.76 -13.85
C GLY A 68 -1.94 10.15 -14.84
N VAL A 69 -1.62 9.01 -15.45
CA VAL A 69 -2.53 8.23 -16.28
C VAL A 69 -2.83 6.94 -15.55
N HIS A 70 -3.91 6.95 -14.76
CA HIS A 70 -4.31 5.77 -14.00
C HIS A 70 -4.87 4.70 -14.94
N SER A 71 -4.16 3.59 -15.04
CA SER A 71 -4.44 2.48 -15.95
C SER A 71 -4.63 1.20 -15.11
N PRO A 72 -5.88 0.71 -14.95
CA PRO A 72 -6.21 -0.32 -13.98
C PRO A 72 -5.60 -1.69 -14.31
N LYS A 73 -5.05 -2.37 -13.29
CA LYS A 73 -4.69 -3.78 -13.32
C LYS A 73 -5.88 -4.64 -12.89
N PHE A 74 -6.50 -4.30 -11.78
CA PHE A 74 -7.61 -5.04 -11.17
C PHE A 74 -8.98 -4.46 -11.53
N THR A 75 -10.03 -5.26 -11.36
CA THR A 75 -11.41 -4.85 -11.66
C THR A 75 -11.86 -3.67 -10.79
N ALA A 76 -11.53 -3.69 -9.49
CA ALA A 76 -11.89 -2.62 -8.57
C ALA A 76 -11.31 -1.25 -8.96
N GLU A 77 -10.18 -1.24 -9.64
CA GLU A 77 -9.49 -0.01 -10.07
C GLU A 77 -10.18 0.69 -11.25
N ARG A 78 -11.16 0.06 -11.89
CA ARG A 78 -11.97 0.67 -12.96
C ARG A 78 -13.01 1.67 -12.44
N ALA A 79 -13.31 1.63 -11.13
CA ALA A 79 -14.27 2.56 -10.54
C ALA A 79 -13.63 3.92 -10.26
N ALA A 80 -14.16 4.98 -10.87
CA ALA A 80 -13.65 6.34 -10.70
C ALA A 80 -13.61 6.80 -9.22
N ALA A 81 -14.56 6.35 -8.40
CA ALA A 81 -14.59 6.65 -6.96
C ALA A 81 -13.37 6.07 -6.22
N ASN A 82 -12.91 4.86 -6.59
CA ASN A 82 -11.73 4.25 -5.98
C ASN A 82 -10.46 4.99 -6.39
N VAL A 83 -10.38 5.46 -7.65
CA VAL A 83 -9.27 6.31 -8.11
C VAL A 83 -9.24 7.63 -7.35
N ALA A 84 -10.40 8.29 -7.15
CA ALA A 84 -10.50 9.51 -6.37
C ALA A 84 -10.04 9.30 -4.91
N ALA A 85 -10.45 8.18 -4.28
CA ALA A 85 -10.00 7.82 -2.94
C ALA A 85 -8.46 7.60 -2.89
N ALA A 86 -7.89 6.93 -3.89
CA ALA A 86 -6.44 6.73 -4.00
C ALA A 86 -5.69 8.05 -4.19
N ILE A 87 -6.18 8.96 -5.04
CA ILE A 87 -5.61 10.31 -5.23
C ILE A 87 -5.56 11.06 -3.90
N ALA A 88 -6.66 11.05 -3.13
CA ALA A 88 -6.73 11.68 -1.82
C ALA A 88 -5.78 11.01 -0.81
N ARG A 89 -5.76 9.66 -0.77
CA ARG A 89 -4.93 8.87 0.15
C ARG A 89 -3.43 9.09 -0.05
N TYR A 90 -2.98 9.18 -1.29
CA TYR A 90 -1.56 9.38 -1.64
C TYR A 90 -1.17 10.86 -1.82
N GLY A 91 -2.12 11.77 -1.61
CA GLY A 91 -1.88 13.22 -1.73
C GLY A 91 -1.39 13.63 -3.11
N ILE A 92 -1.94 13.02 -4.18
CA ILE A 92 -1.60 13.34 -5.56
C ILE A 92 -2.27 14.67 -5.90
N VAL A 93 -1.48 15.69 -6.26
CA VAL A 93 -1.99 17.04 -6.57
C VAL A 93 -2.00 17.37 -8.05
N HIS A 94 -1.14 16.73 -8.85
CA HIS A 94 -1.12 16.93 -10.29
C HIS A 94 -2.40 16.38 -10.98
N PRO A 95 -2.69 16.80 -12.22
CA PRO A 95 -3.79 16.27 -13.01
C PRO A 95 -3.71 14.75 -13.14
N VAL A 96 -4.85 14.07 -13.01
CA VAL A 96 -4.94 12.62 -13.23
C VAL A 96 -6.01 12.32 -14.27
N ILE A 97 -5.64 11.51 -15.24
CA ILE A 97 -6.54 10.87 -16.19
C ILE A 97 -6.83 9.46 -15.68
N HIS A 98 -8.10 9.10 -15.59
CA HIS A 98 -8.50 7.70 -15.40
C HIS A 98 -8.81 7.08 -16.77
N ASP A 99 -8.04 6.06 -17.13
CA ASP A 99 -8.11 5.29 -18.39
C ASP A 99 -8.65 3.88 -18.13
N PRO A 100 -9.95 3.72 -17.76
CA PRO A 100 -10.52 2.44 -17.31
C PRO A 100 -10.48 1.33 -18.36
N GLU A 101 -10.41 1.70 -19.64
CA GLU A 101 -10.39 0.80 -20.78
C GLU A 101 -9.00 0.62 -21.38
N LEU A 102 -7.95 1.16 -20.72
CA LEU A 102 -6.56 1.07 -21.19
C LEU A 102 -6.36 1.60 -22.63
N ARG A 103 -7.04 2.69 -22.98
CA ARG A 103 -6.97 3.28 -24.32
C ARG A 103 -5.67 4.05 -24.52
N LEU A 104 -5.37 4.98 -23.61
CA LEU A 104 -4.10 5.71 -23.61
C LEU A 104 -2.93 4.75 -23.38
N TRP A 105 -3.08 3.77 -22.48
CA TRP A 105 -2.11 2.69 -22.28
C TRP A 105 -1.68 2.03 -23.62
N ARG A 106 -2.66 1.67 -24.46
CA ARG A 106 -2.38 1.05 -25.77
C ARG A 106 -1.79 2.04 -26.78
N GLU A 107 -2.29 3.27 -26.83
CA GLU A 107 -1.83 4.29 -27.79
C GLU A 107 -0.38 4.71 -27.50
N TYR A 108 0.01 4.78 -26.23
CA TYR A 108 1.38 5.07 -25.83
C TYR A 108 2.26 3.81 -25.76
N ALA A 109 1.73 2.64 -26.15
CA ALA A 109 2.42 1.35 -26.15
C ALA A 109 3.07 0.99 -24.82
N VAL A 110 2.43 1.36 -23.69
CA VAL A 110 2.88 1.04 -22.34
C VAL A 110 2.73 -0.45 -22.07
N ARG A 111 3.64 -1.03 -21.30
CA ARG A 111 3.69 -2.49 -21.03
C ARG A 111 3.89 -2.86 -19.56
N ALA A 112 4.20 -1.88 -18.71
CA ALA A 112 4.47 -2.10 -17.29
C ALA A 112 4.12 -0.86 -16.46
N TRP A 113 3.81 -1.05 -15.19
CA TRP A 113 3.67 0.00 -14.18
C TRP A 113 4.89 0.02 -13.26
N PRO A 114 5.39 1.22 -12.89
CA PRO A 114 5.12 2.50 -13.51
C PRO A 114 5.84 2.67 -14.86
N THR A 115 5.32 3.56 -15.71
CA THR A 115 6.03 4.00 -16.92
C THR A 115 5.89 5.49 -17.09
N LEU A 116 7.00 6.20 -17.19
CA LEU A 116 7.05 7.62 -17.49
C LEU A 116 7.25 7.84 -18.99
N ILE A 117 6.43 8.70 -19.61
CA ILE A 117 6.57 9.15 -21.00
C ILE A 117 6.84 10.65 -21.02
N PHE A 118 7.87 11.06 -21.71
CA PHE A 118 8.29 12.46 -21.80
C PHE A 118 7.85 13.05 -23.14
N VAL A 119 7.06 14.14 -23.09
CA VAL A 119 6.53 14.82 -24.27
C VAL A 119 7.11 16.23 -24.34
N SER A 120 7.73 16.58 -25.47
CA SER A 120 8.37 17.87 -25.73
C SER A 120 7.38 19.03 -25.85
N PRO A 121 7.85 20.30 -25.81
CA PRO A 121 7.03 21.49 -25.95
C PRO A 121 6.24 21.56 -27.26
N ASP A 122 6.69 20.89 -28.33
CA ASP A 122 6.00 20.78 -29.63
C ASP A 122 5.10 19.53 -29.72
N GLY A 123 4.95 18.74 -28.62
CA GLY A 123 4.04 17.58 -28.45
C GLY A 123 4.53 16.31 -29.11
N ARG A 124 5.82 16.04 -29.02
CA ARG A 124 6.43 14.80 -29.50
C ARG A 124 6.98 13.98 -28.36
N ILE A 125 6.87 12.66 -28.45
CA ILE A 125 7.50 11.76 -27.49
C ILE A 125 9.02 11.84 -27.66
N THR A 126 9.73 12.19 -26.58
CA THR A 126 11.19 12.34 -26.57
C THR A 126 11.89 11.24 -25.78
N GLY A 127 11.15 10.51 -24.93
CA GLY A 127 11.69 9.42 -24.13
C GLY A 127 10.62 8.65 -23.39
N GLN A 128 11.03 7.48 -22.89
CA GLN A 128 10.24 6.62 -22.04
C GLN A 128 11.15 5.97 -21.00
N HIS A 129 10.63 5.79 -19.77
CA HIS A 129 11.29 5.03 -18.71
C HIS A 129 10.27 4.12 -18.06
N SER A 130 10.53 2.82 -18.02
CA SER A 130 9.68 1.83 -17.32
C SER A 130 10.36 1.40 -16.02
N GLY A 131 9.57 1.22 -14.97
CA GLY A 131 10.04 0.97 -13.63
C GLY A 131 10.38 2.26 -12.87
N GLU A 132 10.98 2.12 -11.70
CA GLU A 132 11.34 3.24 -10.83
C GLU A 132 12.62 3.92 -11.28
N PRO A 133 12.59 5.23 -11.62
CA PRO A 133 13.81 5.97 -11.94
C PRO A 133 14.61 6.29 -10.68
N ASP A 134 15.92 6.41 -10.81
CA ASP A 134 16.74 7.05 -9.78
C ASP A 134 16.34 8.53 -9.66
N PRO A 135 15.96 9.01 -8.45
CA PRO A 135 15.42 10.36 -8.26
C PRO A 135 16.36 11.47 -8.72
N GLU A 136 17.64 11.38 -8.37
CA GLU A 136 18.62 12.43 -8.68
C GLU A 136 18.92 12.46 -10.19
N ARG A 137 19.01 11.30 -10.80
CA ARG A 137 19.22 11.19 -12.26
C ARG A 137 18.01 11.72 -13.05
N LEU A 138 16.80 11.47 -12.58
CA LEU A 138 15.61 11.99 -13.22
C LEU A 138 15.57 13.52 -13.16
N ILE A 139 15.76 14.11 -11.97
CA ILE A 139 15.74 15.56 -11.78
C ILE A 139 16.85 16.25 -12.61
N ASP A 140 18.07 15.69 -12.61
CA ASP A 140 19.18 16.21 -13.40
C ASP A 140 18.90 16.14 -14.92
N ALA A 141 18.35 15.02 -15.40
CA ALA A 141 18.00 14.86 -16.81
C ALA A 141 16.91 15.84 -17.26
N VAL A 142 15.87 16.02 -16.45
CA VAL A 142 14.82 17.03 -16.67
C VAL A 142 15.43 18.42 -16.70
N GLY A 143 16.26 18.79 -15.71
CA GLY A 143 16.89 20.11 -15.65
C GLY A 143 17.78 20.41 -16.86
N LYS A 144 18.59 19.46 -17.32
CA LYS A 144 19.41 19.57 -18.52
C LYS A 144 18.58 19.76 -19.79
N THR A 145 17.50 18.99 -19.92
CA THR A 145 16.59 19.09 -21.06
C THR A 145 15.91 20.45 -21.11
N LEU A 146 15.41 20.95 -19.98
CA LEU A 146 14.79 22.26 -19.88
C LEU A 146 15.79 23.39 -20.16
N ALA A 147 17.04 23.27 -19.69
CA ALA A 147 18.08 24.26 -19.98
C ALA A 147 18.37 24.38 -21.48
N GLN A 148 18.44 23.25 -22.18
CA GLN A 148 18.58 23.22 -23.64
C GLN A 148 17.39 23.90 -24.31
N TRP A 149 16.14 23.52 -24.00
CA TRP A 149 14.93 24.07 -24.61
C TRP A 149 14.72 25.56 -24.30
N ARG A 150 15.18 26.00 -23.13
CA ARG A 150 15.19 27.42 -22.74
C ARG A 150 16.14 28.20 -23.63
N ALA A 151 17.32 27.67 -23.93
CA ALA A 151 18.28 28.26 -24.89
C ALA A 151 17.75 28.29 -26.34
N GLU A 152 16.94 27.29 -26.72
CA GLU A 152 16.29 27.22 -28.03
C GLU A 152 15.03 28.12 -28.13
N GLY A 153 14.56 28.70 -27.00
CA GLY A 153 13.40 29.60 -26.96
C GLY A 153 12.04 28.90 -27.21
N VAL A 154 11.97 27.58 -26.99
CA VAL A 154 10.76 26.79 -27.28
C VAL A 154 9.85 26.64 -26.05
N LEU A 155 10.31 26.99 -24.86
CA LEU A 155 9.53 26.95 -23.61
C LEU A 155 8.59 28.15 -23.51
N ARG A 156 7.43 27.90 -22.88
CA ARG A 156 6.44 28.91 -22.50
C ARG A 156 6.11 28.68 -21.01
N PRO A 157 6.87 29.32 -20.08
CA PRO A 157 6.63 29.22 -18.66
C PRO A 157 5.23 29.69 -18.26
N GLY A 158 4.70 29.13 -17.19
CA GLY A 158 3.41 29.49 -16.61
C GLY A 158 2.87 28.38 -15.74
N VAL A 159 2.19 28.70 -14.66
CA VAL A 159 1.63 27.73 -13.71
C VAL A 159 0.29 27.22 -14.21
N LEU A 160 0.06 25.91 -14.12
CA LEU A 160 -1.24 25.30 -14.37
C LEU A 160 -2.14 25.49 -13.14
N ALA A 161 -3.39 25.89 -13.36
CA ALA A 161 -4.39 25.91 -12.30
C ALA A 161 -4.82 24.48 -11.98
N LEU A 162 -4.74 24.13 -10.71
CA LEU A 162 -5.11 22.81 -10.21
C LEU A 162 -6.31 22.91 -9.27
N ALA A 163 -7.11 21.85 -9.18
CA ALA A 163 -8.24 21.67 -8.29
C ALA A 163 -8.09 20.33 -7.54
N PRO A 164 -7.12 20.20 -6.61
CA PRO A 164 -6.80 18.93 -5.95
C PRO A 164 -7.99 18.38 -5.16
N ILE A 165 -8.15 17.04 -5.21
CA ILE A 165 -9.07 16.34 -4.33
C ILE A 165 -8.45 16.30 -2.93
N GLU A 166 -9.17 16.84 -1.95
CA GLU A 166 -8.78 16.79 -0.55
C GLU A 166 -9.40 15.57 0.15
N ALA A 167 -8.64 14.94 1.04
CA ALA A 167 -9.18 13.93 1.93
C ALA A 167 -10.21 14.58 2.88
N PRO A 168 -11.36 13.93 3.13
CA PRO A 168 -12.36 14.49 4.04
C PRO A 168 -11.80 14.59 5.46
N ALA A 169 -12.04 15.73 6.13
CA ALA A 169 -11.68 15.92 7.53
C ALA A 169 -12.52 14.96 8.39
N ARG A 170 -11.90 13.94 8.95
CA ARG A 170 -12.51 12.89 9.79
C ARG A 170 -11.62 12.60 10.99
N ARG A 171 -12.16 11.92 12.01
CA ARG A 171 -11.38 11.47 13.18
C ARG A 171 -10.33 10.41 12.79
N LEU A 172 -10.67 9.50 11.86
CA LEU A 172 -9.77 8.54 11.26
C LEU A 172 -9.61 8.85 9.77
N SER A 173 -8.42 8.66 9.22
CA SER A 173 -8.13 8.87 7.80
C SER A 173 -7.41 7.66 7.22
N PHE A 174 -8.08 6.96 6.30
CA PHE A 174 -7.54 5.77 5.64
C PHE A 174 -6.88 4.79 6.62
N PRO A 175 -7.60 4.26 7.64
CA PRO A 175 -7.03 3.36 8.62
C PRO A 175 -6.42 2.11 7.96
N GLY A 176 -5.20 1.77 8.36
CA GLY A 176 -4.47 0.58 7.89
C GLY A 176 -4.80 -0.66 8.71
N LYS A 177 -3.81 -1.21 9.46
CA LYS A 177 -4.05 -2.37 10.30
C LYS A 177 -4.57 -1.97 11.69
N ILE A 178 -5.37 -2.89 12.28
CA ILE A 178 -5.79 -2.85 13.68
C ILE A 178 -5.36 -4.16 14.34
N LYS A 179 -4.80 -4.10 15.55
CA LYS A 179 -4.37 -5.27 16.32
C LYS A 179 -4.73 -5.09 17.80
N PRO A 180 -4.94 -6.19 18.56
CA PRO A 180 -5.10 -6.09 19.99
C PRO A 180 -3.79 -5.64 20.66
N ALA A 181 -3.90 -4.86 21.72
CA ALA A 181 -2.76 -4.49 22.56
C ALA A 181 -2.82 -5.25 23.89
N SER A 182 -1.77 -6.00 24.21
CA SER A 182 -1.65 -6.73 25.48
C SER A 182 -1.65 -5.78 26.68
N GLY A 183 -2.14 -6.22 27.84
CA GLY A 183 -2.13 -5.45 29.09
C GLY A 183 -3.35 -5.69 29.98
N ALA A 184 -3.39 -5.02 31.16
CA ALA A 184 -4.44 -5.21 32.17
C ALA A 184 -5.84 -4.74 31.68
N ALA A 185 -5.90 -3.74 30.83
CA ALA A 185 -7.12 -3.28 30.17
C ALA A 185 -7.09 -3.69 28.70
N LYS A 186 -8.23 -4.14 28.18
CA LYS A 186 -8.37 -4.46 26.77
C LYS A 186 -8.25 -3.19 25.95
N ARG A 187 -7.30 -3.17 25.04
CA ARG A 187 -6.94 -2.04 24.18
C ARG A 187 -6.68 -2.51 22.76
N TRP A 188 -6.74 -1.58 21.83
CA TRP A 188 -6.48 -1.80 20.43
C TRP A 188 -5.52 -0.74 19.91
N VAL A 189 -4.62 -1.13 19.05
CA VAL A 189 -3.75 -0.22 18.33
C VAL A 189 -4.14 -0.17 16.88
N LEU A 190 -4.15 1.03 16.31
CA LEU A 190 -4.61 1.30 14.96
C LEU A 190 -3.60 2.20 14.24
N ALA A 191 -3.24 1.84 13.01
CA ALA A 191 -2.54 2.73 12.10
C ALA A 191 -3.56 3.68 11.45
N ASP A 192 -3.53 4.96 11.82
CA ASP A 192 -4.32 6.03 11.20
C ASP A 192 -3.48 6.65 10.08
N SER A 193 -3.37 5.89 8.97
CA SER A 193 -2.36 6.06 7.94
C SER A 193 -2.41 7.42 7.26
N GLY A 194 -3.61 7.93 6.94
CA GLY A 194 -3.77 9.22 6.29
C GLY A 194 -3.51 10.41 7.21
N HIS A 195 -3.53 10.22 8.54
CA HIS A 195 -3.10 11.23 9.51
C HIS A 195 -1.63 11.07 9.92
N HIS A 196 -0.92 10.08 9.39
CA HIS A 196 0.48 9.78 9.77
C HIS A 196 0.65 9.56 11.27
N GLN A 197 -0.31 8.83 11.89
CA GLN A 197 -0.39 8.64 13.35
C GLN A 197 -0.73 7.20 13.72
N ILE A 198 -0.43 6.85 14.97
CA ILE A 198 -0.88 5.61 15.60
C ILE A 198 -1.87 5.96 16.72
N VAL A 199 -2.99 5.24 16.79
CA VAL A 199 -4.05 5.49 17.75
C VAL A 199 -4.20 4.29 18.69
N LEU A 200 -4.24 4.55 19.99
CA LEU A 200 -4.61 3.59 21.01
C LEU A 200 -6.10 3.77 21.34
N LEU A 201 -6.87 2.72 21.20
CA LEU A 201 -8.32 2.71 21.41
C LEU A 201 -8.67 1.80 22.61
N ASP A 202 -9.75 2.12 23.31
CA ASP A 202 -10.37 1.22 24.28
C ASP A 202 -11.24 0.15 23.60
N ASP A 203 -11.87 -0.73 24.38
CA ASP A 203 -12.68 -1.84 23.86
C ASP A 203 -14.04 -1.39 23.24
N ASP A 204 -14.43 -0.15 23.49
CA ASP A 204 -15.62 0.48 22.91
C ASP A 204 -15.31 1.37 21.69
N GLY A 205 -14.03 1.46 21.26
CA GLY A 205 -13.57 2.28 20.14
C GLY A 205 -13.29 3.73 20.51
N GLY A 206 -13.28 4.05 21.81
CA GLY A 206 -12.89 5.35 22.32
C GLY A 206 -11.37 5.56 22.19
N GLU A 207 -10.95 6.76 21.80
CA GLU A 207 -9.53 7.12 21.73
C GLU A 207 -8.96 7.32 23.13
N VAL A 208 -7.87 6.61 23.42
CA VAL A 208 -7.13 6.69 24.69
C VAL A 208 -5.87 7.52 24.55
N ALA A 209 -5.15 7.34 23.42
CA ALA A 209 -3.93 8.09 23.11
C ALA A 209 -3.72 8.12 21.59
N ARG A 210 -2.92 9.10 21.16
CA ARG A 210 -2.51 9.27 19.78
C ARG A 210 -1.03 9.59 19.72
N TYR A 211 -0.29 8.99 18.83
CA TYR A 211 1.15 9.13 18.68
C TYR A 211 1.49 9.61 17.27
N GLY A 212 2.33 10.63 17.18
CA GLY A 212 2.72 11.30 15.93
C GLY A 212 2.15 12.71 15.83
N ALA A 213 2.91 13.63 15.25
CA ALA A 213 2.56 15.05 15.09
C ALA A 213 1.45 15.32 14.06
N GLY A 214 0.95 14.31 13.37
CA GLY A 214 -0.08 14.46 12.32
C GLY A 214 0.43 15.04 11.01
N ALA A 215 1.74 15.02 10.79
CA ALA A 215 2.37 15.42 9.54
C ALA A 215 3.40 14.36 9.12
N ALA A 216 3.48 14.07 7.82
CA ALA A 216 4.45 13.15 7.27
C ALA A 216 5.90 13.55 7.65
N GLY A 217 6.74 12.55 7.90
CA GLY A 217 8.16 12.76 8.16
C GLY A 217 8.79 11.58 8.90
N PHE A 218 10.11 11.58 8.97
CA PHE A 218 10.93 10.57 9.64
C PHE A 218 11.64 11.21 10.84
N VAL A 219 10.94 11.30 11.99
CA VAL A 219 11.45 11.95 13.19
C VAL A 219 11.14 11.10 14.43
N ASP A 220 12.16 10.75 15.22
CA ASP A 220 12.03 10.19 16.55
C ASP A 220 11.70 11.30 17.56
N GLY A 221 11.05 10.96 18.69
CA GLY A 221 10.72 11.95 19.70
C GLY A 221 9.60 11.51 20.63
N THR A 222 8.92 12.48 21.26
CA THR A 222 7.74 12.23 22.10
C THR A 222 6.50 11.94 21.24
N ALA A 223 5.41 11.51 21.87
CA ALA A 223 4.14 11.28 21.20
C ALA A 223 3.70 12.44 20.30
N ASP A 224 3.92 13.69 20.71
CA ASP A 224 3.47 14.90 20.00
C ASP A 224 4.48 15.41 18.94
N THR A 225 5.73 14.97 19.00
CA THR A 225 6.81 15.52 18.13
C THR A 225 7.33 14.53 17.10
N ALA A 226 7.19 13.24 17.38
CA ALA A 226 7.54 12.18 16.42
C ALA A 226 6.72 12.31 15.14
N ARG A 227 7.30 11.87 14.02
CA ARG A 227 6.61 11.84 12.74
C ARG A 227 6.72 10.48 12.09
N PHE A 228 5.61 10.04 11.51
CA PHE A 228 5.48 8.86 10.66
C PHE A 228 5.14 9.30 9.24
N ASP A 229 5.21 8.39 8.29
CA ASP A 229 4.72 8.62 6.93
C ASP A 229 3.88 7.44 6.45
N GLY A 230 2.56 7.59 6.45
CA GLY A 230 1.61 6.58 6.02
C GLY A 230 1.81 5.20 6.68
N PRO A 231 1.91 5.10 8.03
CA PRO A 231 2.12 3.82 8.70
C PRO A 231 0.97 2.87 8.36
N GLN A 232 1.27 1.60 8.01
CA GLN A 232 0.25 0.64 7.59
C GLN A 232 0.01 -0.45 8.62
N GLY A 233 1.06 -1.13 9.08
CA GLY A 233 0.98 -2.26 9.97
C GLY A 233 1.53 -1.96 11.37
N LEU A 234 1.10 -2.76 12.33
CA LEU A 234 1.57 -2.63 13.70
C LEU A 234 1.25 -3.89 14.52
N ILE A 235 1.96 -4.05 15.61
CA ILE A 235 1.69 -5.05 16.65
C ILE A 235 2.06 -4.45 18.01
N ALA A 236 1.42 -4.89 19.08
CA ALA A 236 1.73 -4.41 20.42
C ALA A 236 1.93 -5.54 21.40
N ASP A 237 2.94 -5.41 22.25
CA ASP A 237 3.12 -6.18 23.47
C ASP A 237 2.78 -5.35 24.73
N GLU A 238 3.15 -5.80 25.92
CA GLU A 238 2.89 -5.08 27.17
C GLU A 238 3.66 -3.76 27.27
N GLY A 239 4.88 -3.68 26.70
CA GLY A 239 5.81 -2.56 26.84
C GLY A 239 5.87 -1.63 25.63
N ALA A 240 5.52 -2.11 24.45
CA ALA A 240 5.74 -1.37 23.22
C ALA A 240 4.64 -1.57 22.16
N ILE A 241 4.56 -0.61 21.24
CA ILE A 241 3.88 -0.76 19.97
C ILE A 241 4.96 -0.70 18.88
N TYR A 242 5.00 -1.72 18.04
CA TYR A 242 5.90 -1.79 16.89
C TYR A 242 5.13 -1.41 15.63
N VAL A 243 5.70 -0.54 14.82
CA VAL A 243 5.02 0.11 13.69
C VAL A 243 5.79 -0.10 12.40
N ALA A 244 5.11 -0.57 11.36
CA ALA A 244 5.58 -0.53 9.98
C ALA A 244 5.31 0.89 9.44
N ASP A 245 6.33 1.72 9.47
CA ASP A 245 6.32 3.11 9.00
C ASP A 245 6.63 3.12 7.49
N THR A 246 5.61 2.78 6.72
CA THR A 246 5.69 2.30 5.33
C THR A 246 6.33 3.32 4.39
N GLY A 247 5.89 4.58 4.44
CA GLY A 247 6.44 5.66 3.62
C GLY A 247 7.86 6.04 3.99
N ASN A 248 8.23 5.86 5.27
CA ASN A 248 9.59 6.06 5.76
C ASN A 248 10.50 4.82 5.60
N HIS A 249 10.00 3.72 5.05
CA HIS A 249 10.79 2.50 4.86
C HIS A 249 11.48 2.05 6.15
N ALA A 250 10.76 2.06 7.27
CA ALA A 250 11.33 1.84 8.60
C ALA A 250 10.40 1.05 9.52
N LEU A 251 10.98 0.39 10.54
CA LEU A 251 10.26 -0.12 11.69
C LEU A 251 10.50 0.83 12.87
N ARG A 252 9.40 1.23 13.53
CA ARG A 252 9.46 2.15 14.66
C ARG A 252 8.91 1.48 15.92
N ARG A 253 9.33 1.95 17.09
CA ARG A 253 8.86 1.52 18.40
C ARG A 253 8.29 2.71 19.15
N ILE A 254 7.10 2.54 19.70
CA ILE A 254 6.50 3.47 20.65
C ILE A 254 6.58 2.81 22.03
N ASP A 255 7.23 3.44 22.99
CA ASP A 255 7.24 3.00 24.38
C ASP A 255 5.88 3.32 25.02
N ARG A 256 5.20 2.31 25.56
CA ARG A 256 3.85 2.49 26.11
C ARG A 256 3.84 3.19 27.48
N SER A 257 4.99 3.30 28.13
CA SER A 257 5.10 3.93 29.45
C SER A 257 5.17 5.47 29.38
N ASP A 258 5.82 6.01 28.34
CA ASP A 258 6.05 7.45 28.19
C ASP A 258 5.64 8.00 26.80
N GLY A 259 5.28 7.15 25.86
CA GLY A 259 4.89 7.53 24.51
C GLY A 259 6.05 7.93 23.58
N SER A 260 7.29 7.69 24.00
CA SER A 260 8.45 8.01 23.16
C SER A 260 8.52 7.09 21.95
N VAL A 261 8.89 7.66 20.80
CA VAL A 261 9.00 6.97 19.51
C VAL A 261 10.47 6.90 19.11
N THR A 262 10.93 5.69 18.74
CA THR A 262 12.30 5.46 18.30
C THR A 262 12.33 4.56 17.04
N THR A 263 13.34 4.74 16.22
CA THR A 263 13.59 3.89 15.06
C THR A 263 14.28 2.60 15.50
N LEU A 264 13.76 1.44 15.03
CA LEU A 264 14.36 0.13 15.27
C LEU A 264 15.15 -0.40 14.07
N ALA A 265 14.64 -0.17 12.86
CA ALA A 265 15.26 -0.60 11.61
C ALA A 265 14.87 0.36 10.48
N GLY A 266 15.72 0.44 9.47
CA GLY A 266 15.51 1.37 8.36
C GLY A 266 16.33 2.64 8.49
N THR A 267 16.52 3.33 7.36
CA THR A 267 17.32 4.56 7.26
C THR A 267 16.50 5.79 6.86
N GLY A 268 15.18 5.64 6.70
CA GLY A 268 14.31 6.68 6.14
C GLY A 268 14.38 6.76 4.61
N SER A 269 15.15 5.88 3.99
CA SER A 269 15.27 5.79 2.52
C SER A 269 14.95 4.39 2.06
N ARG A 270 14.37 4.27 0.87
CA ARG A 270 14.04 2.98 0.26
C ARG A 270 15.30 2.15 0.01
N GLY A 271 15.26 0.90 0.45
CA GLY A 271 16.33 -0.08 0.31
C GLY A 271 16.19 -1.00 -0.89
N MET A 272 17.24 -1.82 -1.04
CA MET A 272 17.27 -2.97 -1.94
C MET A 272 16.82 -4.23 -1.17
N ALA A 273 16.80 -5.37 -1.87
CA ALA A 273 16.48 -6.65 -1.25
C ALA A 273 17.34 -6.96 -0.02
N LEU A 274 16.69 -7.46 1.03
CA LEU A 274 17.36 -7.88 2.26
C LEU A 274 18.24 -9.11 2.03
N GLY A 275 19.41 -9.13 2.68
CA GLY A 275 20.33 -10.25 2.73
C GLY A 275 20.15 -11.12 3.98
N ASP A 276 21.18 -11.88 4.31
CA ASP A 276 21.14 -12.90 5.38
C ASP A 276 21.39 -12.32 6.79
N GLY A 277 21.63 -11.03 6.91
CA GLY A 277 21.74 -10.30 8.19
C GLY A 277 22.63 -9.07 8.10
N ALA A 278 22.16 -7.97 8.71
CA ALA A 278 22.89 -6.71 8.79
C ALA A 278 22.38 -5.87 9.99
N PRO A 279 23.15 -4.89 10.49
CA PRO A 279 22.69 -3.98 11.53
C PRO A 279 21.41 -3.24 11.12
N ALA A 280 20.37 -3.33 11.94
CA ALA A 280 19.02 -2.86 11.58
C ALA A 280 18.94 -1.36 11.29
N LEU A 281 19.59 -0.51 12.09
CA LEU A 281 19.61 0.96 11.90
C LEU A 281 20.44 1.41 10.69
N GLY A 282 21.32 0.55 10.18
CA GLY A 282 22.13 0.82 8.98
C GLY A 282 21.57 0.22 7.69
N THR A 283 20.48 -0.54 7.77
CA THR A 283 19.90 -1.25 6.63
C THR A 283 18.62 -0.58 6.19
N ALA A 284 18.60 -0.04 4.98
CA ALA A 284 17.39 0.51 4.39
C ALA A 284 16.39 -0.59 4.09
N LEU A 285 15.13 -0.40 4.50
CA LEU A 285 13.99 -1.27 4.20
C LEU A 285 13.26 -0.77 2.94
N ALA A 286 12.24 -1.51 2.50
CA ALA A 286 11.43 -1.11 1.36
C ALA A 286 9.94 -1.31 1.66
N SER A 287 9.29 -0.25 2.13
CA SER A 287 7.87 -0.19 2.46
C SER A 287 7.40 -1.39 3.29
N PRO A 288 7.85 -1.52 4.56
CA PRO A 288 7.30 -2.51 5.46
C PRO A 288 5.80 -2.24 5.62
N TRP A 289 4.97 -3.29 5.43
CA TRP A 289 3.52 -3.13 5.33
C TRP A 289 2.74 -3.71 6.51
N ASP A 290 3.21 -4.80 7.10
CA ASP A 290 2.62 -5.39 8.31
C ASP A 290 3.71 -6.02 9.19
N ILE A 291 3.39 -6.27 10.46
CA ILE A 291 4.30 -6.83 11.46
C ILE A 291 3.59 -7.87 12.31
N GLU A 292 4.29 -8.98 12.59
CA GLU A 292 3.93 -9.95 13.62
C GLU A 292 5.10 -10.14 14.61
N CYS A 293 4.78 -10.49 15.87
CA CYS A 293 5.75 -10.60 16.94
C CYS A 293 5.84 -12.04 17.48
N ASP A 294 7.06 -12.54 17.64
CA ASP A 294 7.38 -13.81 18.28
C ASP A 294 8.53 -13.63 19.29
N GLY A 295 8.21 -13.23 20.50
CA GLY A 295 9.21 -12.89 21.53
C GLY A 295 10.10 -11.74 21.07
N ASP A 296 11.39 -11.97 20.98
CA ASP A 296 12.37 -10.97 20.53
C ASP A 296 12.47 -10.84 18.99
N ARG A 297 11.58 -11.49 18.23
CA ARG A 297 11.56 -11.42 16.76
C ARG A 297 10.35 -10.68 16.25
N LEU A 298 10.58 -9.70 15.40
CA LEU A 298 9.54 -9.05 14.62
C LEU A 298 9.63 -9.55 13.16
N TYR A 299 8.60 -10.27 12.72
CA TYR A 299 8.43 -10.62 11.30
C TYR A 299 7.72 -9.47 10.61
N PHE A 300 8.18 -9.07 9.44
CA PHE A 300 7.55 -7.97 8.69
C PHE A 300 7.47 -8.26 7.20
N ALA A 301 6.42 -7.74 6.58
CA ALA A 301 6.23 -7.78 5.13
C ALA A 301 7.00 -6.61 4.50
N ASN A 302 8.12 -6.87 3.82
CA ASN A 302 8.91 -5.86 3.12
C ASN A 302 8.42 -5.74 1.67
N ALA A 303 7.26 -5.11 1.50
CA ALA A 303 6.47 -5.14 0.28
C ALA A 303 7.24 -4.67 -0.97
N GLY A 304 8.02 -3.59 -0.85
CA GLY A 304 8.74 -2.99 -1.97
C GLY A 304 9.93 -3.78 -2.51
N THR A 305 10.32 -4.89 -1.84
CA THR A 305 11.34 -5.83 -2.35
C THR A 305 10.82 -7.25 -2.45
N HIS A 306 9.49 -7.44 -2.36
CA HIS A 306 8.86 -8.75 -2.51
C HIS A 306 9.44 -9.80 -1.56
N GLN A 307 9.64 -9.41 -0.28
CA GLN A 307 10.27 -10.26 0.73
C GLN A 307 9.51 -10.20 2.06
N LEU A 308 9.65 -11.25 2.85
CA LEU A 308 9.42 -11.21 4.28
C LEU A 308 10.76 -10.98 4.98
N GLY A 309 10.79 -10.08 5.95
CA GLY A 309 11.95 -9.80 6.78
C GLY A 309 11.76 -10.24 8.22
N VAL A 310 12.86 -10.34 8.96
CA VAL A 310 12.88 -10.53 10.39
C VAL A 310 13.84 -9.53 11.03
N LEU A 311 13.39 -8.86 12.09
CA LEU A 311 14.22 -8.06 12.98
C LEU A 311 14.35 -8.81 14.31
N ASP A 312 15.57 -9.11 14.69
CA ASP A 312 15.93 -9.64 16.03
C ASP A 312 16.18 -8.45 16.97
N LEU A 313 15.29 -8.27 17.94
CA LEU A 313 15.34 -7.13 18.87
C LEU A 313 16.50 -7.25 19.88
N ALA A 314 16.94 -8.48 20.20
CA ALA A 314 18.03 -8.70 21.13
C ALA A 314 19.40 -8.34 20.53
N THR A 315 19.57 -8.61 19.23
CA THR A 315 20.85 -8.35 18.54
C THR A 315 20.84 -7.05 17.72
N GLY A 316 19.68 -6.48 17.44
CA GLY A 316 19.53 -5.33 16.53
C GLY A 316 19.89 -5.67 15.09
N THR A 317 19.62 -6.91 14.66
CA THR A 317 19.95 -7.40 13.32
C THR A 317 18.68 -7.60 12.50
N VAL A 318 18.67 -7.12 11.27
CA VAL A 318 17.60 -7.37 10.28
C VAL A 318 18.11 -8.31 9.20
N ALA A 319 17.28 -9.28 8.81
CA ALA A 319 17.60 -10.26 7.78
C ALA A 319 16.36 -10.58 6.91
N ARG A 320 16.62 -11.16 5.75
CA ARG A 320 15.60 -11.81 4.94
C ARG A 320 15.08 -13.05 5.68
N LEU A 321 13.77 -13.15 5.79
CA LEU A 321 13.08 -14.34 6.31
C LEU A 321 12.65 -15.26 5.15
N ALA A 322 12.05 -14.67 4.10
CA ALA A 322 11.67 -15.36 2.87
C ALA A 322 11.63 -14.40 1.67
N GLY A 323 11.68 -14.95 0.46
CA GLY A 323 11.60 -14.19 -0.78
C GLY A 323 12.96 -13.91 -1.41
N SER A 324 13.13 -14.27 -2.69
CA SER A 324 14.32 -14.01 -3.48
C SER A 324 14.49 -12.54 -3.90
N GLY A 325 13.42 -11.73 -3.79
CA GLY A 325 13.33 -10.37 -4.30
C GLY A 325 12.78 -10.28 -5.74
N ALA A 326 12.54 -11.42 -6.39
CA ALA A 326 11.85 -11.45 -7.68
C ALA A 326 10.34 -11.34 -7.48
N GLU A 327 9.68 -10.53 -8.30
CA GLU A 327 8.23 -10.37 -8.31
C GLU A 327 7.57 -11.52 -9.09
N ALA A 328 7.13 -12.54 -8.37
CA ALA A 328 6.45 -13.71 -8.93
C ALA A 328 5.75 -14.52 -7.83
N ILE A 329 5.04 -15.58 -8.21
CA ILE A 329 4.50 -16.59 -7.31
C ILE A 329 5.25 -17.90 -7.52
N VAL A 330 6.26 -18.16 -6.68
CA VAL A 330 7.07 -19.39 -6.73
C VAL A 330 7.21 -19.94 -5.32
N ASP A 331 6.79 -21.18 -5.13
CA ASP A 331 6.92 -21.92 -3.87
C ASP A 331 8.29 -22.57 -3.74
N GLY A 332 8.65 -22.98 -2.52
CA GLY A 332 9.90 -23.70 -2.26
C GLY A 332 10.62 -23.25 -1.00
N ALA A 333 11.92 -23.46 -0.96
CA ALA A 333 12.74 -23.01 0.16
C ALA A 333 12.59 -21.49 0.36
N ALA A 334 12.48 -21.04 1.61
CA ALA A 334 12.14 -19.64 1.92
C ALA A 334 13.02 -18.62 1.19
N ALA A 335 14.32 -18.88 1.07
CA ALA A 335 15.27 -17.98 0.40
C ALA A 335 15.14 -17.96 -1.14
N GLU A 336 14.57 -19.01 -1.74
CA GLU A 336 14.43 -19.20 -3.19
C GLU A 336 13.03 -18.87 -3.69
N ALA A 337 12.05 -18.89 -2.81
CA ALA A 337 10.67 -18.52 -3.13
C ALA A 337 10.60 -17.12 -3.75
N ALA A 338 9.69 -16.90 -4.69
CA ALA A 338 9.40 -15.58 -5.19
C ALA A 338 8.04 -15.12 -4.67
N LEU A 339 7.96 -13.87 -4.23
CA LEU A 339 6.77 -13.22 -3.68
C LEU A 339 6.39 -12.02 -4.55
N ALA A 340 5.19 -11.47 -4.36
CA ALA A 340 4.74 -10.29 -5.10
C ALA A 340 3.95 -9.33 -4.20
N GLN A 341 4.66 -8.44 -3.52
CA GLN A 341 4.11 -7.42 -2.63
C GLN A 341 3.39 -8.02 -1.41
N PRO A 342 4.08 -8.78 -0.52
CA PRO A 342 3.47 -9.26 0.71
C PRO A 342 2.98 -8.08 1.55
N SER A 343 1.74 -8.13 2.06
CA SER A 343 1.07 -6.96 2.66
C SER A 343 0.41 -7.21 4.00
N GLY A 344 -0.04 -8.41 4.32
CA GLY A 344 -0.66 -8.76 5.59
C GLY A 344 -0.06 -10.02 6.17
N LEU A 345 0.10 -10.06 7.49
CA LEU A 345 0.72 -11.16 8.22
C LEU A 345 -0.20 -11.68 9.33
N ALA A 346 -0.20 -13.01 9.55
CA ALA A 346 -0.86 -13.65 10.67
C ALA A 346 -0.07 -14.86 11.16
N LEU A 347 0.46 -14.77 12.36
CA LEU A 347 1.19 -15.85 13.01
C LEU A 347 0.21 -16.79 13.73
N THR A 348 0.40 -18.11 13.58
CA THR A 348 -0.40 -19.09 14.34
C THR A 348 -0.02 -19.10 15.81
N PRO A 349 -0.95 -19.49 16.73
CA PRO A 349 -0.66 -19.52 18.16
C PRO A 349 0.47 -20.47 18.56
N ASP A 350 0.69 -21.56 17.80
CA ASP A 350 1.81 -22.49 17.97
C ASP A 350 3.12 -21.97 17.39
N ARG A 351 3.09 -20.79 16.72
CA ARG A 351 4.23 -20.12 16.07
C ARG A 351 4.92 -20.94 14.98
N ALA A 352 4.25 -21.99 14.49
CA ALA A 352 4.79 -22.87 13.46
C ALA A 352 4.55 -22.35 12.03
N ARG A 353 3.57 -21.45 11.85
CA ARG A 353 3.18 -20.94 10.52
C ARG A 353 2.94 -19.44 10.54
N LEU A 354 3.47 -18.76 9.54
CA LEU A 354 3.17 -17.37 9.25
C LEU A 354 2.37 -17.32 7.94
N TYR A 355 1.06 -17.10 8.04
CA TYR A 355 0.21 -16.83 6.88
C TYR A 355 0.44 -15.41 6.41
N PHE A 356 0.45 -15.22 5.09
CA PHE A 356 0.55 -13.89 4.51
C PHE A 356 -0.27 -13.77 3.24
N VAL A 357 -0.77 -12.57 2.98
CA VAL A 357 -1.37 -12.22 1.69
C VAL A 357 -0.30 -11.59 0.80
N ASP A 358 -0.23 -12.07 -0.43
CA ASP A 358 0.73 -11.67 -1.45
C ASP A 358 -0.05 -10.91 -2.53
N SER A 359 -0.17 -9.60 -2.34
CA SER A 359 -1.27 -8.80 -2.90
C SER A 359 -1.24 -8.71 -4.42
N GLU A 360 -0.07 -8.56 -5.05
CA GLU A 360 0.06 -8.44 -6.50
C GLU A 360 -0.29 -9.74 -7.26
N THR A 361 -0.15 -10.89 -6.61
CA THR A 361 -0.57 -12.19 -7.14
C THR A 361 -1.95 -12.61 -6.64
N SER A 362 -2.64 -11.74 -5.87
CA SER A 362 -3.94 -12.04 -5.27
C SER A 362 -3.96 -13.35 -4.49
N ALA A 363 -2.86 -13.64 -3.78
CA ALA A 363 -2.60 -14.93 -3.18
C ALA A 363 -2.74 -14.92 -1.66
N LEU A 364 -3.15 -16.05 -1.09
CA LEU A 364 -2.93 -16.41 0.30
C LEU A 364 -1.85 -17.49 0.34
N ARG A 365 -0.77 -17.21 1.08
CA ARG A 365 0.39 -18.10 1.19
C ARG A 365 0.76 -18.33 2.64
N VAL A 366 1.59 -19.35 2.90
CA VAL A 366 2.08 -19.67 4.23
C VAL A 366 3.60 -19.90 4.19
N LEU A 367 4.29 -19.31 5.17
CA LEU A 367 5.67 -19.65 5.47
C LEU A 367 5.68 -20.61 6.66
N MET A 368 6.21 -21.82 6.44
CA MET A 368 6.49 -22.77 7.51
C MET A 368 7.73 -22.30 8.27
N LEU A 369 7.61 -22.14 9.59
CA LEU A 369 8.69 -21.63 10.47
C LEU A 369 9.44 -22.76 11.17
N ASP A 370 8.94 -24.00 11.06
CA ASP A 370 9.57 -25.19 11.62
C ASP A 370 10.55 -25.84 10.63
N GLY A 371 11.63 -26.38 11.11
CA GLY A 371 12.62 -27.12 10.30
C GLY A 371 13.24 -26.30 9.18
N ALA A 372 13.15 -26.79 7.95
CA ALA A 372 13.59 -26.09 6.76
C ALA A 372 12.49 -25.14 6.28
N ALA A 373 12.63 -23.85 6.61
CA ALA A 373 11.66 -22.82 6.26
C ALA A 373 11.31 -22.85 4.77
N ARG A 374 10.01 -22.96 4.45
CA ARG A 374 9.51 -23.02 3.08
C ARG A 374 8.21 -22.25 2.91
N VAL A 375 8.01 -21.70 1.73
CA VAL A 375 6.78 -21.02 1.32
C VAL A 375 5.90 -21.97 0.51
N GLU A 376 4.61 -21.97 0.81
CA GLU A 376 3.58 -22.71 0.08
C GLU A 376 2.41 -21.77 -0.24
N THR A 377 1.85 -21.92 -1.44
CA THR A 377 0.66 -21.18 -1.89
C THR A 377 -0.60 -21.99 -1.61
N LEU A 378 -1.57 -21.37 -0.92
CA LEU A 378 -2.88 -21.96 -0.70
C LEU A 378 -3.89 -21.50 -1.77
N ILE A 379 -3.88 -20.21 -2.11
CA ILE A 379 -4.75 -19.60 -3.12
C ILE A 379 -3.91 -18.68 -3.97
N GLY A 380 -4.12 -18.67 -5.28
CA GLY A 380 -3.42 -17.81 -6.25
C GLY A 380 -2.57 -18.62 -7.22
N SER A 381 -2.43 -18.14 -8.44
CA SER A 381 -1.68 -18.83 -9.50
C SER A 381 -0.82 -17.91 -10.37
N GLY A 382 -0.93 -16.59 -10.23
CA GLY A 382 -0.13 -15.63 -11.00
C GLY A 382 -0.56 -14.19 -10.88
N LEU A 383 0.21 -13.30 -11.49
CA LEU A 383 0.06 -11.83 -11.40
C LEU A 383 -1.26 -11.29 -12.00
N PHE A 384 -1.93 -12.07 -12.86
CA PHE A 384 -3.15 -11.66 -13.55
C PHE A 384 -4.32 -12.64 -13.35
N ASP A 385 -4.20 -13.54 -12.37
CA ASP A 385 -5.25 -14.48 -11.99
C ASP A 385 -5.89 -14.03 -10.68
N PHE A 386 -7.01 -13.35 -10.78
CA PHE A 386 -7.74 -12.79 -9.65
C PHE A 386 -9.26 -12.81 -9.88
N GLY A 387 -10.02 -12.63 -8.82
CA GLY A 387 -11.47 -12.60 -8.89
C GLY A 387 -12.11 -12.82 -7.52
N HIS A 388 -13.39 -13.14 -7.51
CA HIS A 388 -14.16 -13.49 -6.32
C HIS A 388 -14.77 -14.88 -6.52
N VAL A 389 -14.04 -15.93 -6.16
CA VAL A 389 -14.48 -17.30 -6.34
C VAL A 389 -14.31 -18.08 -5.03
N ASN A 390 -15.40 -18.69 -4.55
CA ASN A 390 -15.46 -19.57 -3.39
C ASN A 390 -15.29 -21.05 -3.80
N GLY A 391 -15.06 -21.92 -2.82
CA GLY A 391 -14.98 -23.38 -3.02
C GLY A 391 -13.66 -23.99 -2.61
N GLY A 392 -13.11 -24.92 -3.39
CA GLY A 392 -11.79 -25.51 -3.15
C GLY A 392 -10.69 -24.49 -3.34
N LEU A 393 -9.58 -24.61 -2.57
CA LEU A 393 -8.51 -23.59 -2.59
C LEU A 393 -7.83 -23.47 -3.95
N ALA A 394 -7.75 -24.54 -4.74
CA ALA A 394 -7.12 -24.52 -6.06
C ALA A 394 -7.92 -23.69 -7.10
N GLU A 395 -9.25 -23.70 -6.99
CA GLU A 395 -10.17 -22.98 -7.87
C GLU A 395 -10.48 -21.56 -7.35
N ALA A 396 -10.24 -21.33 -6.06
CA ALA A 396 -10.56 -20.06 -5.38
C ALA A 396 -9.78 -18.88 -5.98
N ARG A 397 -10.42 -17.71 -5.91
CA ARG A 397 -9.79 -16.45 -6.33
C ARG A 397 -10.04 -15.36 -5.31
N LEU A 398 -9.00 -14.57 -5.07
CA LEU A 398 -9.00 -13.32 -4.32
C LEU A 398 -8.71 -12.15 -5.27
N GLN A 399 -8.83 -10.93 -4.79
CA GLN A 399 -8.45 -9.74 -5.56
C GLN A 399 -7.72 -8.73 -4.67
N HIS A 400 -6.40 -8.68 -4.80
CA HIS A 400 -5.50 -7.78 -4.09
C HIS A 400 -5.79 -7.72 -2.57
N PRO A 401 -5.75 -8.86 -1.85
CA PRO A 401 -6.01 -8.90 -0.41
C PRO A 401 -4.90 -8.16 0.34
N LEU A 402 -5.26 -7.36 1.35
CA LEU A 402 -4.31 -6.59 2.13
C LEU A 402 -4.21 -7.03 3.60
N GLY A 403 -5.23 -7.69 4.13
CA GLY A 403 -5.28 -8.08 5.53
C GLY A 403 -5.52 -9.56 5.74
N VAL A 404 -4.91 -10.11 6.80
CA VAL A 404 -5.09 -11.50 7.21
C VAL A 404 -5.04 -11.62 8.73
N ALA A 405 -5.84 -12.54 9.31
CA ALA A 405 -5.81 -12.85 10.72
C ALA A 405 -6.07 -14.35 10.95
N TRP A 406 -5.38 -14.93 11.93
CA TRP A 406 -5.72 -16.25 12.42
C TRP A 406 -6.97 -16.19 13.31
N TRP A 407 -7.97 -17.01 13.01
CA TRP A 407 -9.26 -16.99 13.69
C TRP A 407 -9.88 -18.39 13.79
N ASN A 408 -10.04 -18.92 15.01
CA ASN A 408 -10.71 -20.21 15.29
C ASN A 408 -10.21 -21.40 14.45
N GLY A 409 -8.89 -21.53 14.28
CA GLY A 409 -8.32 -22.60 13.46
C GLY A 409 -8.39 -22.34 11.95
N ARG A 410 -8.82 -21.16 11.55
CA ARG A 410 -9.00 -20.71 10.15
C ARG A 410 -8.23 -19.42 9.89
N VAL A 411 -8.19 -19.02 8.66
CA VAL A 411 -7.60 -17.76 8.22
C VAL A 411 -8.70 -16.83 7.71
N ALA A 412 -8.89 -15.71 8.40
CA ALA A 412 -9.76 -14.64 7.93
C ALA A 412 -8.95 -13.68 7.04
N VAL A 413 -9.46 -13.38 5.85
CA VAL A 413 -8.80 -12.54 4.84
C VAL A 413 -9.66 -11.32 4.55
N ALA A 414 -9.07 -10.13 4.61
CA ALA A 414 -9.64 -8.92 4.04
C ALA A 414 -9.29 -8.92 2.54
N ASP A 415 -10.25 -9.36 1.72
CA ASP A 415 -10.15 -9.44 0.26
C ASP A 415 -10.47 -8.06 -0.33
N SER A 416 -9.48 -7.17 -0.27
CA SER A 416 -9.64 -5.72 -0.28
C SER A 416 -10.33 -5.19 -1.53
N TYR A 417 -9.92 -5.66 -2.71
CA TYR A 417 -10.50 -5.18 -3.96
C TYR A 417 -11.80 -5.90 -4.36
N ASN A 418 -12.16 -6.96 -3.64
CA ASN A 418 -13.50 -7.53 -3.68
C ASN A 418 -14.44 -6.88 -2.64
N ALA A 419 -13.92 -5.97 -1.80
CA ALA A 419 -14.67 -5.35 -0.70
C ALA A 419 -15.33 -6.40 0.23
N ALA A 420 -14.66 -7.53 0.45
CA ALA A 420 -15.21 -8.71 1.11
C ALA A 420 -14.30 -9.23 2.23
N LEU A 421 -14.91 -9.97 3.16
CA LEU A 421 -14.20 -10.78 4.16
C LEU A 421 -14.35 -12.24 3.78
N ARG A 422 -13.23 -12.94 3.67
CA ARG A 422 -13.19 -14.34 3.26
C ARG A 422 -12.65 -15.21 4.40
N ILE A 423 -13.21 -16.39 4.56
CA ILE A 423 -12.78 -17.37 5.56
C ILE A 423 -12.21 -18.58 4.86
N VAL A 424 -10.94 -18.83 5.10
CA VAL A 424 -10.19 -19.97 4.57
C VAL A 424 -10.04 -21.03 5.66
N ASP A 425 -10.48 -22.24 5.39
CA ASP A 425 -10.23 -23.41 6.22
C ASP A 425 -9.08 -24.22 5.60
N PRO A 426 -7.84 -24.10 6.13
CA PRO A 426 -6.69 -24.77 5.55
C PRO A 426 -6.70 -26.30 5.73
N VAL A 427 -7.49 -26.81 6.69
CA VAL A 427 -7.64 -28.26 6.95
C VAL A 427 -8.67 -28.86 6.00
N ALA A 428 -9.81 -28.20 5.83
CA ALA A 428 -10.85 -28.62 4.90
C ALA A 428 -10.47 -28.33 3.43
N GLY A 429 -9.50 -27.46 3.18
CA GLY A 429 -9.09 -27.06 1.85
C GLY A 429 -10.12 -26.19 1.12
N THR A 430 -10.84 -25.33 1.84
CA THR A 430 -11.96 -24.54 1.29
C THR A 430 -11.89 -23.06 1.69
N ILE A 431 -12.54 -22.21 0.87
CA ILE A 431 -12.79 -20.79 1.17
C ILE A 431 -14.27 -20.46 0.95
N GLY A 432 -14.80 -19.58 1.77
CA GLY A 432 -16.13 -18.99 1.64
C GLY A 432 -16.15 -17.53 2.09
N ASP A 433 -17.21 -16.81 1.75
CA ASP A 433 -17.42 -15.48 2.27
C ASP A 433 -17.86 -15.54 3.73
N LEU A 434 -17.40 -14.59 4.55
CA LEU A 434 -17.89 -14.47 5.93
C LEU A 434 -19.40 -14.25 5.94
N ASP A 435 -19.95 -13.60 4.91
CA ASP A 435 -21.36 -13.29 4.76
C ASP A 435 -22.23 -14.48 4.33
N ASP A 436 -21.65 -15.50 3.69
CA ASP A 436 -22.34 -16.71 3.26
C ASP A 436 -22.75 -17.61 4.45
N GLY A 437 -23.76 -17.18 5.20
CA GLY A 437 -24.32 -17.91 6.32
C GLY A 437 -23.87 -17.49 7.71
N TYR A 438 -22.93 -16.57 7.84
CA TYR A 438 -22.45 -16.05 9.12
C TYR A 438 -22.92 -14.64 9.43
N LEU A 439 -23.22 -13.80 8.41
CA LEU A 439 -23.62 -12.42 8.59
C LEU A 439 -24.84 -12.06 7.72
N CYS A 440 -25.62 -11.12 8.20
CA CYS A 440 -26.58 -10.35 7.44
C CYS A 440 -27.82 -11.07 6.93
N ALA A 441 -28.62 -11.56 7.86
CA ALA A 441 -30.07 -11.60 7.61
C ALA A 441 -30.55 -10.14 7.55
N ASP A 442 -31.28 -9.78 6.50
CA ASP A 442 -32.01 -8.52 6.38
C ASP A 442 -31.20 -7.21 6.30
N GLN A 443 -30.21 -7.10 5.39
CA GLN A 443 -29.53 -5.83 5.05
C GLN A 443 -28.76 -5.15 6.22
N LEU A 444 -28.37 -5.88 7.25
CA LEU A 444 -27.70 -5.35 8.43
C LEU A 444 -26.18 -5.26 8.32
N CYS A 445 -25.58 -5.57 7.16
CA CYS A 445 -24.15 -5.40 6.94
C CYS A 445 -23.81 -4.07 6.31
N LEU A 446 -22.82 -3.44 6.89
CA LEU A 446 -22.25 -2.21 6.32
C LEU A 446 -21.38 -2.57 5.09
N PRO A 447 -21.62 -1.95 3.93
CA PRO A 447 -20.78 -2.17 2.77
C PRO A 447 -19.35 -1.73 3.07
N LEU A 448 -18.37 -2.57 2.75
CA LEU A 448 -16.95 -2.26 2.87
C LEU A 448 -16.44 -1.52 1.64
N ALA A 449 -15.37 -0.76 1.81
CA ALA A 449 -14.63 -0.12 0.75
C ALA A 449 -13.14 -0.27 1.01
N GLU A 450 -12.52 -1.20 0.31
CA GLU A 450 -11.09 -1.52 0.38
C GLU A 450 -10.63 -1.84 1.82
N PRO A 451 -11.20 -2.89 2.47
CA PRO A 451 -10.77 -3.29 3.80
C PRO A 451 -9.29 -3.72 3.78
N ALA A 452 -8.44 -3.09 4.61
CA ALA A 452 -7.00 -3.36 4.61
C ALA A 452 -6.50 -4.08 5.87
N GLY A 453 -7.22 -3.99 6.98
CA GLY A 453 -6.87 -4.62 8.25
C GLY A 453 -7.98 -5.50 8.77
N ILE A 454 -7.62 -6.65 9.37
CA ILE A 454 -8.55 -7.52 10.07
C ILE A 454 -7.89 -8.06 11.34
N ALA A 455 -8.59 -8.05 12.44
CA ALA A 455 -8.14 -8.61 13.71
C ALA A 455 -9.25 -9.43 14.36
N ALA A 456 -8.87 -10.57 14.91
CA ALA A 456 -9.80 -11.45 15.65
C ALA A 456 -9.73 -11.18 17.15
N ASP A 457 -10.88 -11.20 17.81
CA ASP A 457 -11.06 -11.07 19.24
C ASP A 457 -11.98 -12.17 19.77
N GLY A 458 -11.37 -13.28 20.13
CA GLY A 458 -12.11 -14.47 20.50
C GLY A 458 -12.89 -15.10 19.34
N PRO A 459 -13.86 -15.99 19.65
CA PRO A 459 -14.49 -16.82 18.62
C PRO A 459 -15.52 -16.09 17.75
N HIS A 460 -16.03 -14.93 18.18
CA HIS A 460 -17.20 -14.31 17.56
C HIS A 460 -17.03 -12.85 17.18
N ARG A 461 -15.87 -12.24 17.45
CA ARG A 461 -15.64 -10.81 17.16
C ARG A 461 -14.48 -10.63 16.18
N LEU A 462 -14.75 -9.87 15.12
CA LEU A 462 -13.72 -9.41 14.18
C LEU A 462 -13.80 -7.88 14.10
N LEU A 463 -12.66 -7.22 14.14
CA LEU A 463 -12.52 -5.80 13.83
C LEU A 463 -11.85 -5.64 12.47
N VAL A 464 -12.42 -4.80 11.62
CA VAL A 464 -12.00 -4.61 10.24
C VAL A 464 -11.75 -3.13 9.97
N ALA A 465 -10.54 -2.80 9.53
CA ALA A 465 -10.24 -1.46 9.03
C ALA A 465 -10.85 -1.31 7.63
N ASP A 466 -11.94 -0.57 7.54
CA ASP A 466 -12.68 -0.23 6.33
C ASP A 466 -12.11 1.08 5.76
N THR A 467 -10.95 0.95 5.11
CA THR A 467 -9.97 2.01 4.84
C THR A 467 -10.57 3.20 4.08
N ASN A 468 -11.23 2.97 2.94
CA ASN A 468 -11.77 4.05 2.13
C ASN A 468 -13.08 4.64 2.71
N ASN A 469 -13.70 3.96 3.67
CA ASN A 469 -14.80 4.50 4.47
C ASN A 469 -14.34 5.21 5.76
N HIS A 470 -13.02 5.26 6.03
CA HIS A 470 -12.40 5.96 7.17
C HIS A 470 -12.96 5.51 8.53
N ARG A 471 -13.16 4.19 8.71
CA ARG A 471 -13.78 3.63 9.93
C ARG A 471 -13.24 2.25 10.25
N ILE A 472 -13.53 1.81 11.47
CA ILE A 472 -13.40 0.42 11.91
C ILE A 472 -14.80 -0.18 12.03
N VAL A 473 -14.99 -1.33 11.41
CA VAL A 473 -16.25 -2.09 11.49
C VAL A 473 -16.05 -3.28 12.43
N GLU A 474 -16.94 -3.42 13.38
CA GLU A 474 -17.03 -4.61 14.23
C GLU A 474 -18.05 -5.60 13.62
N TYR A 475 -17.62 -6.84 13.50
CA TYR A 475 -18.47 -7.97 13.16
C TYR A 475 -18.65 -8.87 14.37
N ASP A 476 -19.91 -9.09 14.77
CA ASP A 476 -20.33 -10.07 15.75
C ASP A 476 -20.94 -11.26 15.01
N THR A 477 -20.16 -12.32 14.86
CA THR A 477 -20.58 -13.52 14.10
C THR A 477 -21.61 -14.35 14.84
N ALA A 478 -21.73 -14.25 16.18
CA ALA A 478 -22.78 -14.91 16.95
C ALA A 478 -24.12 -14.20 16.78
N ALA A 479 -24.12 -12.87 16.85
CA ALA A 479 -25.30 -12.06 16.65
C ALA A 479 -25.62 -11.79 15.17
N ARG A 480 -24.73 -12.20 14.27
CA ARG A 480 -24.83 -12.03 12.80
C ARG A 480 -25.11 -10.58 12.38
N ARG A 481 -24.30 -9.67 12.88
CA ARG A 481 -24.44 -8.23 12.62
C ARG A 481 -23.09 -7.54 12.53
N SER A 482 -23.07 -6.39 11.85
CA SER A 482 -21.93 -5.47 11.87
C SER A 482 -22.36 -4.06 12.32
N ARG A 483 -21.42 -3.32 12.87
CA ARG A 483 -21.59 -1.91 13.22
C ARG A 483 -20.31 -1.13 13.02
N THR A 484 -20.41 0.19 12.79
CA THR A 484 -19.26 1.08 12.95
C THR A 484 -18.86 1.08 14.42
N TRP A 485 -17.61 0.67 14.69
CA TRP A 485 -17.05 0.58 16.02
C TRP A 485 -16.24 1.84 16.37
N ALA A 486 -15.49 2.37 15.39
CA ALA A 486 -14.77 3.64 15.48
C ALA A 486 -14.76 4.34 14.10
N SER A 487 -14.86 5.68 14.08
CA SER A 487 -14.82 6.50 12.86
C SER A 487 -14.40 7.93 13.15
#